data_edaac733ecda45b03edb3b56072f4e39
#
_entry.id   edaac733ecda45b03edb3b56072f4e39
#
_cell.length_a   1.000
_cell.length_b   1.000
_cell.length_c   1.000
_cell.angle_alpha   90.00
_cell.angle_beta   90.00
_cell.angle_gamma   90.00
#
_symmetry.space_group_name_H-M   'P 1'
#
loop_
_entity.id
_entity.type
_entity.pdbx_description
1 polymer ?
#
loop_
_entity_poly.entity_id
_entity_poly.type
_entity_poly.pdbx_seq_one_letter_code
_entity_poly.pdbx_strand_id
1 'polypeptide(L)' 'MNTLKNVSVGNTVTVKRLHGEGPIKRRIMDMGITKGVQVYVRKVAPLGDPIEVTVRDYELSLRKADAEMIEVE' A
#
# COMPACT_ATOMS: atom_id res chain seq x y z
N MET A 1 2.65 -6.86 -13.39
CA MET A 1 2.73 -5.69 -12.50
C MET A 1 2.66 -6.15 -11.06
N ASN A 2 3.62 -5.73 -10.25
CA ASN A 2 3.58 -6.02 -8.82
C ASN A 2 2.86 -4.91 -8.08
N THR A 3 1.90 -5.28 -7.25
CA THR A 3 1.21 -4.32 -6.41
C THR A 3 1.47 -4.63 -4.95
N LEU A 4 1.11 -3.71 -4.08
CA LEU A 4 1.30 -3.88 -2.65
C LEU A 4 0.57 -5.12 -2.14
N LYS A 5 -0.50 -5.51 -2.79
CA LYS A 5 -1.26 -6.71 -2.46
C LYS A 5 -0.41 -7.98 -2.56
N ASN A 6 0.59 -7.97 -3.45
CA ASN A 6 1.45 -9.15 -3.69
C ASN A 6 2.67 -9.21 -2.78
N VAL A 7 2.87 -8.19 -1.95
CA VAL A 7 4.05 -8.12 -1.09
C VAL A 7 3.84 -8.94 0.18
N SER A 8 4.81 -9.77 0.52
CA SER A 8 4.75 -10.60 1.71
C SER A 8 5.01 -9.79 2.98
N VAL A 9 4.40 -10.24 4.08
CA VAL A 9 4.64 -9.65 5.40
C VAL A 9 6.14 -9.66 5.70
N GLY A 10 6.62 -8.56 6.25
CA GLY A 10 8.03 -8.40 6.61
C GLY A 10 8.89 -7.74 5.56
N ASN A 11 8.33 -7.48 4.39
CA ASN A 11 9.09 -6.85 3.31
C ASN A 11 8.80 -5.35 3.21
N THR A 12 9.83 -4.61 2.81
CA THR A 12 9.72 -3.18 2.53
C THR A 12 9.86 -3.00 1.02
N VAL A 13 8.95 -2.24 0.44
CA VAL A 13 8.97 -1.97 -1.00
C VAL A 13 8.84 -0.48 -1.25
N THR A 14 9.23 -0.05 -2.45
CA THR A 14 9.12 1.34 -2.85
C THR A 14 7.94 1.49 -3.82
N VAL A 15 7.13 2.50 -3.60
CA VAL A 15 5.99 2.79 -4.47
C VAL A 15 6.51 3.29 -5.81
N LYS A 16 6.11 2.61 -6.86
CA LYS A 16 6.49 2.97 -8.22
C LYS A 16 5.45 3.90 -8.84
N ARG A 17 4.18 3.59 -8.65
CA ARG A 17 3.09 4.34 -9.27
C ARG A 17 1.78 4.04 -8.56
N LEU A 18 0.91 5.03 -8.52
CA LEU A 18 -0.47 4.85 -8.07
C LEU A 18 -1.37 4.73 -9.28
N HIS A 19 -2.21 3.71 -9.27
CA HIS A 19 -3.21 3.51 -10.31
C HIS A 19 -4.57 3.96 -9.80
N GLY A 20 -5.58 3.92 -10.66
CA GLY A 20 -6.89 4.38 -10.31
C GLY A 20 -7.03 5.88 -10.54
N GLU A 21 -8.23 6.39 -10.31
CA GLU A 21 -8.56 7.78 -10.56
C GLU A 21 -9.48 8.31 -9.47
N GLY A 22 -9.54 9.65 -9.36
CA GLY A 22 -10.49 10.33 -8.51
C GLY A 22 -10.30 10.06 -7.04
N PRO A 23 -11.41 9.83 -6.31
CA PRO A 23 -11.38 9.74 -4.85
C PRO A 23 -10.49 8.66 -4.28
N ILE A 24 -10.38 7.51 -4.93
CA ILE A 24 -9.56 6.40 -4.44
C ILE A 24 -8.09 6.78 -4.45
N LYS A 25 -7.61 7.32 -5.56
CA LYS A 25 -6.22 7.73 -5.68
C LYS A 25 -5.91 8.85 -4.70
N ARG A 26 -6.80 9.83 -4.59
CA ARG A 26 -6.63 10.94 -3.66
C ARG A 26 -6.55 10.44 -2.21
N ARG A 27 -7.40 9.50 -1.84
CA ARG A 27 -7.39 8.96 -0.48
C ARG A 27 -6.06 8.28 -0.17
N ILE A 28 -5.52 7.50 -1.11
CA ILE A 28 -4.24 6.85 -0.94
C ILE A 28 -3.13 7.88 -0.78
N MET A 29 -3.14 8.92 -1.60
CA MET A 29 -2.16 10.00 -1.51
C MET A 29 -2.26 10.75 -0.18
N ASP A 30 -3.48 10.99 0.28
CA ASP A 30 -3.71 11.69 1.54
C ASP A 30 -3.19 10.91 2.74
N MET A 31 -3.07 9.60 2.61
CA MET A 31 -2.47 8.77 3.66
C MET A 31 -0.94 8.81 3.64
N GLY A 32 -0.35 9.55 2.71
CA GLY A 32 1.10 9.65 2.61
C GLY A 32 1.74 8.64 1.67
N ILE A 33 0.94 7.85 0.97
CA ILE A 33 1.45 6.86 0.01
C ILE A 33 1.55 7.53 -1.34
N THR A 34 2.76 7.94 -1.69
CA THR A 34 3.05 8.62 -2.94
C THR A 34 4.25 7.95 -3.62
N LYS A 35 4.45 8.28 -4.89
CA LYS A 35 5.57 7.73 -5.67
C LYS A 35 6.89 7.94 -4.94
N GLY A 36 7.68 6.88 -4.84
CA GLY A 36 9.00 6.91 -4.23
C GLY A 36 9.03 6.65 -2.73
N VAL A 37 7.87 6.59 -2.07
CA VAL A 37 7.84 6.33 -0.64
C VAL A 37 8.02 4.83 -0.37
N GLN A 38 8.66 4.50 0.75
CA GLN A 38 8.82 3.13 1.16
C GLN A 38 7.66 2.70 2.04
N VAL A 39 7.18 1.48 1.81
CA VAL A 39 6.08 0.88 2.55
C VAL A 39 6.53 -0.46 3.10
N TYR A 40 6.41 -0.61 4.41
CA TYR A 40 6.70 -1.87 5.09
C TYR A 40 5.38 -2.61 5.35
N VAL A 41 5.28 -3.84 4.87
CA VAL A 41 4.08 -4.66 5.10
C VAL A 41 4.22 -5.35 6.45
N ARG A 42 3.48 -4.86 7.43
CA ARG A 42 3.59 -5.30 8.81
C ARG A 42 2.74 -6.53 9.11
N LYS A 43 1.54 -6.58 8.58
CA LYS A 43 0.59 -7.63 8.90
C LYS A 43 -0.51 -7.69 7.85
N VAL A 44 -1.02 -8.89 7.61
CA VAL A 44 -2.15 -9.11 6.70
C VAL A 44 -3.17 -9.95 7.47
N ALA A 45 -4.42 -9.52 7.46
CA ALA A 45 -5.48 -10.27 8.11
C ALA A 45 -5.67 -11.64 7.44
N PRO A 46 -6.22 -12.63 8.15
CA PRO A 46 -6.30 -14.01 7.64
C PRO A 46 -6.93 -14.17 6.27
N LEU A 47 -7.87 -13.31 5.90
CA LEU A 47 -8.54 -13.37 4.60
C LEU A 47 -7.89 -12.44 3.57
N GLY A 48 -6.72 -11.88 3.90
CA GLY A 48 -6.02 -10.99 2.99
C GLY A 48 -6.48 -9.53 3.06
N ASP A 49 -7.39 -9.19 3.96
CA ASP A 49 -7.96 -7.86 4.06
C ASP A 49 -8.40 -7.59 5.51
N PRO A 50 -7.97 -6.49 6.14
CA PRO A 50 -7.09 -5.44 5.63
C PRO A 50 -5.61 -5.83 5.66
N ILE A 51 -4.81 -4.95 5.02
CA ILE A 51 -3.35 -5.06 5.02
C ILE A 51 -2.82 -3.91 5.88
N GLU A 52 -2.02 -4.23 6.89
CA GLU A 52 -1.45 -3.22 7.77
C GLU A 52 -0.01 -2.92 7.36
N VAL A 53 0.28 -1.65 7.17
CA VAL A 53 1.58 -1.20 6.67
C VAL A 53 2.11 -0.06 7.53
N THR A 54 3.42 0.16 7.43
CA THR A 54 4.08 1.31 8.05
C THR A 54 4.63 2.19 6.94
N VAL A 55 4.27 3.47 6.98
CA VAL A 55 4.74 4.46 6.02
C VAL A 55 5.18 5.69 6.80
N ARG A 56 6.44 6.11 6.62
CA ARG A 56 6.97 7.32 7.29
C ARG A 56 6.72 7.32 8.79
N ASP A 57 6.93 6.18 9.43
CA ASP A 57 6.73 5.99 10.86
C ASP A 57 5.27 5.99 11.32
N TYR A 58 4.32 6.02 10.39
CA TYR A 58 2.90 5.87 10.70
C TYR A 58 2.43 4.47 10.35
N GLU A 59 1.56 3.95 11.19
CA GLU A 59 0.90 2.69 10.92
C GLU A 59 -0.44 2.96 10.27
N LEU A 60 -0.67 2.32 9.14
CA LEU A 60 -1.89 2.48 8.35
C LEU A 60 -2.52 1.13 8.06
N SER A 61 -3.84 1.13 7.93
CA SER A 61 -4.59 -0.05 7.52
C SER A 61 -5.18 0.22 6.14
N LEU A 62 -4.87 -0.62 5.20
CA LEU A 62 -5.34 -0.49 3.82
C LEU A 62 -6.29 -1.60 3.47
N ARG A 63 -7.31 -1.28 2.69
CA ARG A 63 -8.15 -2.32 2.11
C ARG A 63 -7.37 -2.99 0.99
N LYS A 64 -7.66 -4.26 0.77
CA LYS A 64 -7.06 -5.01 -0.33
C LYS A 64 -7.24 -4.28 -1.66
N ALA A 65 -8.42 -3.68 -1.87
CA ALA A 65 -8.69 -2.92 -3.10
C ALA A 65 -7.76 -1.72 -3.25
N ASP A 66 -7.41 -1.06 -2.14
CA ASP A 66 -6.46 0.05 -2.17
C ASP A 66 -5.05 -0.46 -2.52
N ALA A 67 -4.66 -1.58 -1.92
CA ALA A 67 -3.33 -2.15 -2.17
C ALA A 67 -3.14 -2.56 -3.63
N GLU A 68 -4.21 -2.99 -4.29
CA GLU A 68 -4.17 -3.36 -5.70
C GLU A 68 -3.89 -2.16 -6.62
N MET A 69 -4.15 -0.94 -6.14
CA MET A 69 -3.91 0.28 -6.89
C MET A 69 -2.50 0.84 -6.69
N ILE A 70 -1.71 0.24 -5.80
CA ILE A 70 -0.37 0.71 -5.48
C ILE A 70 0.66 -0.20 -6.14
N GLU A 71 1.21 0.25 -7.26
CA GLU A 71 2.26 -0.49 -7.96
C GLU A 71 3.58 -0.29 -7.24
N VAL A 72 4.31 -1.38 -7.01
CA VAL A 72 5.59 -1.35 -6.29
C VAL A 72 6.70 -1.92 -7.15
N GLU A 73 7.92 -1.53 -6.81
CA GLU A 73 9.12 -2.02 -7.47
C GLU A 73 9.55 -3.37 -6.94
#